data_62ab66c0abd1a7f511a0bffc886ff5b1
#
_entry.id   62ab66c0abd1a7f511a0bffc886ff5b1
#
_cell.length_a   1.000
_cell.length_b   1.000
_cell.length_c   1.000
_cell.angle_alpha   90.00
_cell.angle_beta   90.00
_cell.angle_gamma   90.00
#
_symmetry.space_group_name_H-M   'P 1'
#
loop_
_entity.id
_entity.type
_entity.pdbx_description
1 polymer ?
#
loop_
_entity_poly.entity_id
_entity_poly.type
_entity_poly.pdbx_seq_one_letter_code
_entity_poly.pdbx_strand_id
1 'polypeptide(L)'
;MTVALTLFDKIWDLHRIAQPDPDGEALLYVDWNLVHEGPFYAFDGLKRSGRTVRRPSQTLAFADHYVPTTRREFGSAAASDPEARNMIDQLAANADRTQIVHWGIDHPQQGIMHVVGPELGLAQPGMLISGADSHTTTYGAFGALGYGVGASQVEHILATQSVWYRRPRQMRITVGGRLAPGVSAKDLILAIIAKIGIGGGAGHVIEFAGSAISALSMEARMTLCNMSLECGARAGMIAPDETTYAYLSRCQFAPKGQAWDEALAFWRSLPSDSGATFDAEHHFDAGSIEPMVTWGTNQDETVPISGCVPDPATFTDLDRRARGATALEYMQLSPGTALKEVRIDRVFIGSCTNGRIEDLREAASLVAGRKARVPAIVVPGSMSVKRAAEAEGLDRVFIEAGFEWRAPGCSMCTGS
;
A
#
# COMPACT_ATOMS: atom_id res chain seq x y z
N MET A 1 -29.55 -9.78 -22.78
CA MET A 1 -28.12 -10.05 -22.57
C MET A 1 -27.73 -9.40 -21.25
N THR A 2 -27.19 -10.17 -20.31
CA THR A 2 -26.63 -9.62 -19.07
C THR A 2 -25.40 -8.78 -19.45
N VAL A 3 -25.30 -7.58 -18.91
CA VAL A 3 -24.12 -6.72 -19.09
C VAL A 3 -22.93 -7.39 -18.42
N ALA A 4 -21.80 -7.50 -19.12
CA ALA A 4 -20.57 -8.04 -18.56
C ALA A 4 -20.01 -7.04 -17.55
N LEU A 5 -19.72 -7.49 -16.33
CA LEU A 5 -19.28 -6.66 -15.21
C LEU A 5 -17.79 -6.87 -14.91
N THR A 6 -17.11 -5.78 -14.56
CA THR A 6 -15.74 -5.84 -14.05
C THR A 6 -15.72 -6.27 -12.57
N LEU A 7 -14.55 -6.64 -12.05
CA LEU A 7 -14.35 -6.86 -10.61
C LEU A 7 -14.83 -5.66 -9.79
N PHE A 8 -14.46 -4.45 -10.24
CA PHE A 8 -14.89 -3.21 -9.59
C PHE A 8 -16.42 -3.06 -9.58
N ASP A 9 -17.10 -3.30 -10.72
CA ASP A 9 -18.56 -3.18 -10.82
C ASP A 9 -19.27 -4.08 -9.81
N LYS A 10 -18.82 -5.35 -9.71
CA LYS A 10 -19.39 -6.33 -8.80
C LYS A 10 -19.26 -5.90 -7.34
N ILE A 11 -18.08 -5.39 -6.94
CA ILE A 11 -17.86 -4.93 -5.57
C ILE A 11 -18.63 -3.64 -5.30
N TRP A 12 -18.64 -2.70 -6.24
CA TRP A 12 -19.38 -1.45 -6.11
C TRP A 12 -20.86 -1.71 -5.88
N ASP A 13 -21.48 -2.55 -6.70
CA ASP A 13 -22.91 -2.85 -6.61
C ASP A 13 -23.29 -3.61 -5.33
N LEU A 14 -22.40 -4.46 -4.81
CA LEU A 14 -22.59 -5.14 -3.52
C LEU A 14 -22.64 -4.17 -2.33
N HIS A 15 -21.90 -3.04 -2.41
CA HIS A 15 -21.78 -2.09 -1.30
C HIS A 15 -22.66 -0.86 -1.44
N ARG A 16 -23.33 -0.68 -2.59
CA ARG A 16 -24.17 0.50 -2.86
C ARG A 16 -25.46 0.46 -2.05
N ILE A 17 -25.54 1.35 -1.05
CA ILE A 17 -26.75 1.56 -0.22
C ILE A 17 -27.76 2.45 -0.97
N ALA A 18 -27.27 3.55 -1.53
CA ALA A 18 -28.09 4.54 -2.24
C ALA A 18 -27.26 5.29 -3.29
N GLN A 19 -27.91 5.72 -4.34
CA GLN A 19 -27.37 6.61 -5.37
C GLN A 19 -28.50 7.51 -5.88
N PRO A 20 -28.72 8.66 -5.21
CA PRO A 20 -29.82 9.57 -5.55
C PRO A 20 -29.72 10.15 -6.95
N ASP A 21 -28.48 10.38 -7.43
CA ASP A 21 -28.16 10.86 -8.77
C ASP A 21 -27.28 9.81 -9.47
N PRO A 22 -27.69 9.26 -10.62
CA PRO A 22 -26.91 8.25 -11.35
C PRO A 22 -25.48 8.69 -11.69
N ASP A 23 -25.27 9.99 -11.96
CA ASP A 23 -23.97 10.57 -12.29
C ASP A 23 -23.26 11.19 -11.07
N GLY A 24 -23.91 11.14 -9.90
CA GLY A 24 -23.43 11.71 -8.65
C GLY A 24 -22.65 10.75 -7.78
N GLU A 25 -22.66 11.06 -6.48
CA GLU A 25 -22.07 10.21 -5.47
C GLU A 25 -23.04 9.09 -5.05
N ALA A 26 -22.49 7.90 -4.80
CA ALA A 26 -23.20 6.80 -4.18
C ALA A 26 -22.82 6.71 -2.70
N LEU A 27 -23.75 6.32 -1.86
CA LEU A 27 -23.50 5.93 -0.49
C LEU A 27 -23.14 4.46 -0.47
N LEU A 28 -21.90 4.16 -0.04
CA LEU A 28 -21.36 2.80 0.01
C LEU A 28 -21.22 2.34 1.46
N TYR A 29 -21.56 1.08 1.72
CA TYR A 29 -21.24 0.42 2.98
C TYR A 29 -19.73 0.10 3.06
N VAL A 30 -19.14 0.24 4.23
CA VAL A 30 -17.72 -0.03 4.49
C VAL A 30 -17.60 -1.26 5.39
N ASP A 31 -16.93 -2.33 4.92
CA ASP A 31 -16.73 -3.54 5.72
C ASP A 31 -15.71 -3.33 6.84
N TRP A 32 -14.58 -2.70 6.50
CA TRP A 32 -13.55 -2.33 7.46
C TRP A 32 -13.18 -0.86 7.35
N ASN A 33 -13.14 -0.17 8.48
CA ASN A 33 -12.58 1.16 8.60
C ASN A 33 -11.27 1.10 9.41
N LEU A 34 -10.16 1.44 8.77
CA LEU A 34 -8.84 1.38 9.36
C LEU A 34 -8.36 2.79 9.69
N VAL A 35 -7.97 3.03 10.91
CA VAL A 35 -7.50 4.34 11.37
C VAL A 35 -6.12 4.23 11.99
N HIS A 36 -5.35 5.31 11.87
CA HIS A 36 -4.05 5.47 12.51
C HIS A 36 -4.01 6.76 13.34
N GLU A 37 -2.85 7.22 13.78
CA GLU A 37 -2.71 8.35 14.69
C GLU A 37 -3.13 9.69 14.06
N GLY A 38 -2.95 9.87 12.73
CA GLY A 38 -3.15 11.16 12.06
C GLY A 38 -4.56 11.75 12.18
N PRO A 39 -5.64 11.02 11.91
CA PRO A 39 -7.01 11.58 11.93
C PRO A 39 -7.64 11.62 13.34
N PHE A 40 -6.89 11.83 14.41
CA PHE A 40 -7.42 11.85 15.78
C PHE A 40 -8.58 12.85 15.97
N TYR A 41 -8.60 13.96 15.25
CA TYR A 41 -9.69 14.95 15.31
C TYR A 41 -11.01 14.47 14.68
N ALA A 42 -11.04 13.39 13.93
CA ALA A 42 -12.29 12.75 13.51
C ALA A 42 -13.08 12.23 14.73
N PHE A 43 -12.38 11.71 15.72
CA PHE A 43 -12.98 11.29 16.99
C PHE A 43 -13.49 12.47 17.83
N ASP A 44 -12.80 13.62 17.75
CA ASP A 44 -13.26 14.85 18.40
C ASP A 44 -14.54 15.40 17.74
N GLY A 45 -14.63 15.31 16.41
CA GLY A 45 -15.83 15.63 15.66
C GLY A 45 -17.03 14.80 16.11
N LEU A 46 -16.85 13.48 16.22
CA LEU A 46 -17.88 12.59 16.78
C LEU A 46 -18.32 13.02 18.18
N LYS A 47 -17.36 13.27 19.07
CA LYS A 47 -17.66 13.70 20.45
C LYS A 47 -18.44 15.00 20.48
N ARG A 48 -18.02 16.01 19.72
CA ARG A 48 -18.71 17.32 19.64
C ARG A 48 -20.13 17.21 19.11
N SER A 49 -20.35 16.27 18.15
CA SER A 49 -21.68 16.03 17.58
C SER A 49 -22.57 15.12 18.43
N GLY A 50 -22.09 14.65 19.59
CA GLY A 50 -22.83 13.72 20.48
C GLY A 50 -23.02 12.33 19.88
N ARG A 51 -22.21 11.95 18.88
CA ARG A 51 -22.27 10.65 18.20
C ARG A 51 -21.29 9.65 18.77
N THR A 52 -21.56 8.38 18.54
CA THR A 52 -20.67 7.26 18.89
C THR A 52 -20.24 6.53 17.64
N VAL A 53 -19.22 5.68 17.74
CA VAL A 53 -18.82 4.80 16.64
C VAL A 53 -19.94 3.79 16.37
N ARG A 54 -20.39 3.75 15.13
CA ARG A 54 -21.54 2.92 14.70
C ARG A 54 -21.27 1.44 14.80
N ARG A 55 -20.07 1.02 14.41
CA ARG A 55 -19.61 -0.37 14.35
C ARG A 55 -18.18 -0.50 14.90
N PRO A 56 -17.98 -0.47 16.23
CA PRO A 56 -16.64 -0.60 16.80
C PRO A 56 -15.91 -1.88 16.38
N SER A 57 -16.64 -2.99 16.19
CA SER A 57 -16.09 -4.28 15.74
C SER A 57 -15.64 -4.30 14.26
N GLN A 58 -15.99 -3.29 13.47
CA GLN A 58 -15.59 -3.11 12.07
C GLN A 58 -14.65 -1.90 11.89
N THR A 59 -14.14 -1.35 12.98
CA THR A 59 -13.12 -0.30 12.97
C THR A 59 -11.89 -0.78 13.74
N LEU A 60 -10.72 -0.61 13.15
CA LEU A 60 -9.45 -1.05 13.71
C LEU A 60 -8.47 0.12 13.75
N ALA A 61 -7.78 0.29 14.88
CA ALA A 61 -6.81 1.36 15.11
C ALA A 61 -5.39 0.79 15.13
N PHE A 62 -4.48 1.40 14.38
CA PHE A 62 -3.08 1.00 14.25
C PHE A 62 -2.16 2.14 14.66
N ALA A 63 -1.20 1.86 15.55
CA ALA A 63 -0.12 2.78 15.85
C ALA A 63 1.07 2.43 14.93
N ASP A 64 1.25 3.19 13.85
CA ASP A 64 2.23 2.85 12.81
C ASP A 64 2.95 4.04 12.17
N HIS A 65 2.31 5.21 12.03
CA HIS A 65 2.87 6.33 11.29
C HIS A 65 3.88 7.15 12.10
N TYR A 66 3.55 7.43 13.35
CA TYR A 66 4.34 8.31 14.22
C TYR A 66 5.09 7.56 15.33
N VAL A 67 4.98 6.24 15.34
CA VAL A 67 5.64 5.42 16.36
C VAL A 67 7.15 5.41 16.16
N PRO A 68 7.94 5.60 17.25
CA PRO A 68 9.39 5.47 17.18
C PRO A 68 9.79 4.06 16.80
N THR A 69 10.81 3.90 15.97
CA THR A 69 11.36 2.59 15.57
C THR A 69 12.59 2.19 16.38
N THR A 70 13.06 3.09 17.27
CA THR A 70 14.12 2.87 18.25
C THR A 70 13.62 3.14 19.66
N ARG A 71 14.30 2.62 20.68
CA ARG A 71 13.99 2.88 22.10
C ARG A 71 12.54 2.58 22.48
N ARG A 72 11.98 1.53 21.89
CA ARG A 72 10.56 1.13 22.08
C ARG A 72 10.18 0.84 23.53
N GLU A 73 11.14 0.49 24.35
CA GLU A 73 10.96 0.26 25.80
C GLU A 73 10.41 1.47 26.57
N PHE A 74 10.49 2.66 25.96
CA PHE A 74 9.90 3.88 26.53
C PHE A 74 8.51 4.23 25.96
N GLY A 75 7.90 3.34 25.15
CA GLY A 75 6.58 3.57 24.56
C GLY A 75 6.53 4.85 23.72
N SER A 76 5.42 5.60 23.78
CA SER A 76 5.25 6.88 23.08
C SER A 76 6.29 7.94 23.50
N ALA A 77 6.83 7.86 24.72
CA ALA A 77 7.86 8.78 25.22
C ALA A 77 9.20 8.67 24.47
N ALA A 78 9.42 7.61 23.69
CA ALA A 78 10.57 7.49 22.79
C ALA A 78 10.47 8.38 21.55
N ALA A 79 9.27 8.87 21.18
CA ALA A 79 9.10 9.81 20.09
C ALA A 79 9.76 11.16 20.46
N SER A 80 10.65 11.64 19.60
CA SER A 80 11.37 12.88 19.81
C SER A 80 10.47 14.10 19.66
N ASP A 81 9.46 14.01 18.77
CA ASP A 81 8.47 15.04 18.52
C ASP A 81 7.31 14.95 19.54
N PRO A 82 7.02 16.00 20.32
CA PRO A 82 5.89 16.04 21.24
C PRO A 82 4.52 15.87 20.53
N GLU A 83 4.39 16.34 19.30
CA GLU A 83 3.15 16.19 18.52
C GLU A 83 2.92 14.72 18.13
N ALA A 84 3.95 14.04 17.65
CA ALA A 84 3.89 12.59 17.37
C ALA A 84 3.50 11.80 18.64
N ARG A 85 4.08 12.13 19.79
CA ARG A 85 3.71 11.53 21.07
C ARG A 85 2.24 11.74 21.40
N ASN A 86 1.75 12.99 21.28
CA ASN A 86 0.36 13.31 21.51
C ASN A 86 -0.57 12.54 20.58
N MET A 87 -0.24 12.39 19.30
CA MET A 87 -1.04 11.63 18.33
C MET A 87 -1.16 10.15 18.71
N ILE A 88 -0.06 9.52 19.14
CA ILE A 88 -0.05 8.12 19.62
C ILE A 88 -0.96 7.97 20.84
N ASP A 89 -0.81 8.85 21.82
CA ASP A 89 -1.57 8.80 23.07
C ASP A 89 -3.07 9.10 22.82
N GLN A 90 -3.40 10.02 21.91
CA GLN A 90 -4.77 10.32 21.51
C GLN A 90 -5.45 9.14 20.78
N LEU A 91 -4.72 8.43 19.91
CA LEU A 91 -5.26 7.24 19.26
C LEU A 91 -5.64 6.18 20.31
N ALA A 92 -4.74 5.91 21.25
CA ALA A 92 -4.99 4.95 22.32
C ALA A 92 -6.21 5.34 23.18
N ALA A 93 -6.29 6.60 23.61
CA ALA A 93 -7.40 7.11 24.38
C ALA A 93 -8.74 7.09 23.62
N ASN A 94 -8.71 7.39 22.32
CA ASN A 94 -9.88 7.34 21.47
C ASN A 94 -10.37 5.91 21.25
N ALA A 95 -9.47 4.97 21.03
CA ALA A 95 -9.80 3.55 20.84
C ALA A 95 -10.44 2.96 22.10
N ASP A 96 -9.86 3.24 23.28
CA ASP A 96 -10.41 2.80 24.56
C ASP A 96 -11.82 3.38 24.79
N ARG A 97 -11.98 4.68 24.64
CA ARG A 97 -13.28 5.37 24.81
C ARG A 97 -14.36 4.87 23.85
N THR A 98 -14.00 4.49 22.64
CA THR A 98 -14.95 4.07 21.58
C THR A 98 -15.05 2.55 21.43
N GLN A 99 -14.32 1.79 22.23
CA GLN A 99 -14.30 0.31 22.23
C GLN A 99 -13.84 -0.26 20.87
N ILE A 100 -12.98 0.45 20.17
CA ILE A 100 -12.34 -0.01 18.94
C ILE A 100 -11.12 -0.87 19.31
N VAL A 101 -10.90 -1.96 18.57
CA VAL A 101 -9.68 -2.76 18.71
C VAL A 101 -8.47 -1.91 18.29
N HIS A 102 -7.47 -1.85 19.17
CA HIS A 102 -6.28 -1.05 18.98
C HIS A 102 -5.01 -1.90 19.02
N TRP A 103 -4.26 -1.90 17.95
CA TRP A 103 -2.90 -2.41 17.87
C TRP A 103 -1.91 -1.27 18.15
N GLY A 104 -1.81 -0.93 19.44
CA GLY A 104 -0.95 0.14 19.95
C GLY A 104 0.53 -0.22 19.90
N ILE A 105 1.35 0.74 20.32
CA ILE A 105 2.82 0.66 20.25
C ILE A 105 3.39 -0.58 20.95
N ASP A 106 2.78 -1.04 22.03
CA ASP A 106 3.25 -2.20 22.82
C ASP A 106 2.49 -3.50 22.47
N HIS A 107 1.59 -3.45 21.47
CA HIS A 107 0.80 -4.63 21.11
C HIS A 107 1.67 -5.68 20.39
N PRO A 108 1.55 -6.98 20.71
CA PRO A 108 2.34 -8.04 20.07
C PRO A 108 2.19 -8.13 18.56
N GLN A 109 1.10 -7.64 18.00
CA GLN A 109 0.83 -7.59 16.55
C GLN A 109 0.94 -6.16 16.00
N GLN A 110 1.62 -5.23 16.71
CA GLN A 110 1.83 -3.88 16.22
C GLN A 110 2.61 -3.89 14.90
N GLY A 111 2.29 -2.95 14.02
CA GLY A 111 2.94 -2.76 12.73
C GLY A 111 2.12 -1.88 11.80
N ILE A 112 2.65 -1.68 10.61
CA ILE A 112 2.02 -0.88 9.57
C ILE A 112 0.70 -1.53 9.16
N MET A 113 -0.39 -0.76 9.16
CA MET A 113 -1.75 -1.27 8.88
C MET A 113 -1.82 -2.07 7.58
N HIS A 114 -1.07 -1.64 6.53
CA HIS A 114 -1.02 -2.30 5.21
C HIS A 114 -0.11 -3.54 5.17
N VAL A 115 0.51 -3.89 6.27
CA VAL A 115 1.23 -5.16 6.48
C VAL A 115 0.43 -6.05 7.44
N VAL A 116 0.04 -5.52 8.60
CA VAL A 116 -0.73 -6.27 9.62
C VAL A 116 -2.10 -6.70 9.09
N GLY A 117 -2.83 -5.82 8.41
CA GLY A 117 -4.14 -6.14 7.85
C GLY A 117 -4.13 -7.35 6.92
N PRO A 118 -3.26 -7.39 5.90
CA PRO A 118 -3.02 -8.57 5.07
C PRO A 118 -2.61 -9.81 5.86
N GLU A 119 -1.63 -9.72 6.75
CA GLU A 119 -1.15 -10.86 7.56
C GLU A 119 -2.28 -11.51 8.37
N LEU A 120 -3.19 -10.72 8.87
CA LEU A 120 -4.34 -11.20 9.64
C LEU A 120 -5.49 -11.70 8.76
N GLY A 121 -5.51 -11.40 7.46
CA GLY A 121 -6.58 -11.74 6.54
C GLY A 121 -7.80 -10.83 6.69
N LEU A 122 -7.60 -9.56 7.06
CA LEU A 122 -8.68 -8.56 7.10
C LEU A 122 -9.16 -8.23 5.70
N ALA A 123 -8.25 -8.24 4.71
CA ALA A 123 -8.59 -8.04 3.31
C ALA A 123 -9.05 -9.36 2.69
N GLN A 124 -10.32 -9.45 2.38
CA GLN A 124 -10.89 -10.62 1.69
C GLN A 124 -11.52 -10.18 0.37
N PRO A 125 -11.54 -11.06 -0.66
CA PRO A 125 -12.13 -10.70 -1.94
C PRO A 125 -13.58 -10.23 -1.82
N GLY A 126 -13.89 -9.16 -2.53
CA GLY A 126 -15.23 -8.58 -2.56
C GLY A 126 -15.52 -7.56 -1.47
N MET A 127 -14.63 -7.35 -0.49
CA MET A 127 -14.81 -6.36 0.57
C MET A 127 -14.51 -4.94 0.09
N LEU A 128 -15.12 -3.95 0.75
CA LEU A 128 -14.81 -2.54 0.66
C LEU A 128 -14.12 -2.10 1.95
N ILE A 129 -12.88 -1.65 1.83
CA ILE A 129 -12.03 -1.28 2.96
C ILE A 129 -11.64 0.19 2.84
N SER A 130 -12.01 1.01 3.82
CA SER A 130 -11.51 2.36 3.95
C SER A 130 -10.35 2.43 4.92
N GLY A 131 -9.39 3.28 4.64
CA GLY A 131 -8.29 3.55 5.55
C GLY A 131 -7.95 5.04 5.57
N ALA A 132 -7.51 5.51 6.72
CA ALA A 132 -7.08 6.90 6.90
C ALA A 132 -5.75 7.22 6.20
N ASP A 133 -5.21 6.29 5.46
CA ASP A 133 -3.97 6.38 4.69
C ASP A 133 -4.21 6.08 3.21
N SER A 134 -3.52 6.80 2.35
CA SER A 134 -3.66 6.70 0.89
C SER A 134 -3.25 5.32 0.35
N HIS A 135 -2.30 4.62 0.98
CA HIS A 135 -1.85 3.28 0.57
C HIS A 135 -2.83 2.15 0.95
N THR A 136 -4.04 2.48 1.41
CA THR A 136 -5.14 1.51 1.60
C THR A 136 -5.45 0.73 0.33
N THR A 137 -5.09 1.27 -0.84
CA THR A 137 -5.14 0.55 -2.11
C THR A 137 -4.38 -0.79 -2.11
N THR A 138 -3.44 -1.02 -1.18
CA THR A 138 -2.75 -2.31 -0.97
C THR A 138 -3.71 -3.49 -0.87
N TYR A 139 -4.88 -3.29 -0.25
CA TYR A 139 -5.88 -4.34 -0.06
C TYR A 139 -6.51 -4.84 -1.36
N GLY A 140 -6.39 -4.06 -2.44
CA GLY A 140 -6.82 -4.48 -3.78
C GLY A 140 -6.06 -5.69 -4.34
N ALA A 141 -4.90 -6.01 -3.81
CA ALA A 141 -4.15 -7.24 -4.12
C ALA A 141 -4.93 -8.52 -3.81
N PHE A 142 -5.91 -8.43 -2.91
CA PHE A 142 -6.79 -9.53 -2.51
C PHE A 142 -8.12 -9.56 -3.28
N GLY A 143 -8.33 -8.68 -4.25
CA GLY A 143 -9.62 -8.53 -4.91
C GLY A 143 -10.65 -7.81 -4.04
N ALA A 144 -10.19 -6.99 -3.09
CA ALA A 144 -11.01 -6.05 -2.34
C ALA A 144 -10.97 -4.66 -3.00
N LEU A 145 -11.91 -3.79 -2.68
CA LEU A 145 -11.85 -2.37 -3.03
C LEU A 145 -11.32 -1.60 -1.82
N GLY A 146 -10.03 -1.28 -1.83
CA GLY A 146 -9.36 -0.51 -0.78
C GLY A 146 -9.04 0.91 -1.25
N TYR A 147 -9.43 1.93 -0.47
CA TYR A 147 -9.03 3.30 -0.78
C TYR A 147 -8.87 4.18 0.45
N GLY A 148 -7.97 5.17 0.30
CA GLY A 148 -7.71 6.16 1.31
C GLY A 148 -8.82 7.19 1.43
N VAL A 149 -9.11 7.60 2.66
CA VAL A 149 -10.13 8.60 2.99
C VAL A 149 -9.53 9.69 3.88
N GLY A 150 -9.98 10.93 3.67
CA GLY A 150 -9.60 12.07 4.51
C GLY A 150 -10.32 12.05 5.87
N ALA A 151 -9.82 12.85 6.81
CA ALA A 151 -10.31 12.86 8.19
C ALA A 151 -11.83 13.14 8.33
N SER A 152 -12.40 14.00 7.49
CA SER A 152 -13.85 14.24 7.48
C SER A 152 -14.66 13.01 7.05
N GLN A 153 -14.11 12.22 6.11
CA GLN A 153 -14.72 10.96 5.71
C GLN A 153 -14.55 9.90 6.79
N VAL A 154 -13.40 9.88 7.50
CA VAL A 154 -13.21 9.02 8.67
C VAL A 154 -14.27 9.30 9.73
N GLU A 155 -14.53 10.59 10.08
CA GLU A 155 -15.60 10.97 11.01
C GLU A 155 -16.97 10.45 10.55
N HIS A 156 -17.27 10.61 9.26
CA HIS A 156 -18.52 10.11 8.67
C HIS A 156 -18.64 8.59 8.77
N ILE A 157 -17.59 7.86 8.42
CA ILE A 157 -17.57 6.39 8.46
C ILE A 157 -17.69 5.89 9.91
N LEU A 158 -16.98 6.51 10.85
CA LEU A 158 -17.11 6.19 12.27
C LEU A 158 -18.56 6.32 12.74
N ALA A 159 -19.27 7.37 12.29
CA ALA A 159 -20.66 7.64 12.68
C ALA A 159 -21.69 6.74 11.97
N THR A 160 -21.42 6.26 10.76
CA THR A 160 -22.47 5.67 9.90
C THR A 160 -22.10 4.29 9.34
N GLN A 161 -20.84 3.90 9.35
CA GLN A 161 -20.26 2.74 8.64
C GLN A 161 -20.46 2.80 7.12
N SER A 162 -20.53 4.01 6.57
CA SER A 162 -20.73 4.24 5.15
C SER A 162 -19.98 5.47 4.69
N VAL A 163 -19.80 5.62 3.37
CA VAL A 163 -19.09 6.76 2.78
C VAL A 163 -19.78 7.19 1.48
N TRP A 164 -19.88 8.50 1.27
CA TRP A 164 -20.24 9.07 -0.01
C TRP A 164 -19.03 9.07 -0.93
N TYR A 165 -19.15 8.45 -2.09
CA TYR A 165 -18.06 8.32 -3.05
C TYR A 165 -18.54 8.44 -4.48
N ARG A 166 -17.86 9.28 -5.27
CA ARG A 166 -18.13 9.39 -6.71
C ARG A 166 -17.54 8.16 -7.41
N ARG A 167 -18.34 7.52 -8.26
CA ARG A 167 -17.86 6.35 -9.01
C ARG A 167 -16.68 6.75 -9.90
N PRO A 168 -15.49 6.13 -9.70
CA PRO A 168 -14.33 6.34 -10.55
C PRO A 168 -14.52 5.67 -11.91
N ARG A 169 -13.78 6.15 -12.91
CA ARG A 169 -13.57 5.42 -14.16
C ARG A 169 -12.75 4.17 -13.90
N GLN A 170 -12.74 3.27 -14.87
CA GLN A 170 -12.05 2.01 -14.76
C GLN A 170 -10.95 1.91 -15.81
N MET A 171 -9.75 1.53 -15.38
CA MET A 171 -8.59 1.32 -16.23
C MET A 171 -8.12 -0.12 -16.10
N ARG A 172 -7.77 -0.76 -17.21
CA ARG A 172 -7.12 -2.06 -17.18
C ARG A 172 -5.65 -1.93 -17.61
N ILE A 173 -4.76 -2.50 -16.81
CA ILE A 173 -3.34 -2.63 -17.16
C ILE A 173 -3.02 -4.11 -17.29
N THR A 174 -2.81 -4.56 -18.54
CA THR A 174 -2.50 -5.95 -18.84
C THR A 174 -0.98 -6.10 -19.03
N VAL A 175 -0.37 -6.98 -18.23
CA VAL A 175 1.07 -7.28 -18.31
C VAL A 175 1.27 -8.71 -18.78
N GLY A 176 1.74 -8.85 -20.00
CA GLY A 176 2.07 -10.13 -20.63
C GLY A 176 3.49 -10.60 -20.31
N GLY A 177 3.79 -11.85 -20.60
CA GLY A 177 5.13 -12.42 -20.42
C GLY A 177 5.45 -12.79 -18.97
N ARG A 178 6.72 -12.67 -18.61
CA ARG A 178 7.27 -12.96 -17.28
C ARG A 178 8.40 -11.98 -16.97
N LEU A 179 8.48 -11.51 -15.71
CA LEU A 179 9.59 -10.70 -15.23
C LEU A 179 10.92 -11.49 -15.31
N ALA A 180 11.97 -10.80 -15.75
CA ALA A 180 13.31 -11.37 -15.80
C ALA A 180 13.86 -11.60 -14.38
N PRO A 181 14.81 -12.54 -14.17
CA PRO A 181 15.49 -12.69 -12.89
C PRO A 181 16.11 -11.37 -12.41
N GLY A 182 15.88 -11.02 -11.15
CA GLY A 182 16.35 -9.76 -10.55
C GLY A 182 15.46 -8.55 -10.81
N VAL A 183 14.33 -8.73 -11.51
CA VAL A 183 13.30 -7.69 -11.68
C VAL A 183 12.13 -7.98 -10.75
N SER A 184 11.79 -7.02 -9.92
CA SER A 184 10.75 -7.12 -8.89
C SER A 184 9.41 -6.51 -9.34
N ALA A 185 8.36 -6.72 -8.55
CA ALA A 185 7.09 -6.03 -8.76
C ALA A 185 7.21 -4.50 -8.58
N LYS A 186 8.19 -4.04 -7.81
CA LYS A 186 8.47 -2.61 -7.66
C LYS A 186 9.03 -2.02 -8.96
N ASP A 187 9.91 -2.73 -9.64
CA ASP A 187 10.41 -2.32 -10.96
C ASP A 187 9.26 -2.26 -11.99
N LEU A 188 8.37 -3.26 -11.96
CA LEU A 188 7.19 -3.29 -12.82
C LEU A 188 6.30 -2.06 -12.60
N ILE A 189 5.92 -1.75 -11.36
CA ILE A 189 5.04 -0.61 -11.11
C ILE A 189 5.74 0.72 -11.40
N LEU A 190 7.03 0.85 -11.13
CA LEU A 190 7.81 2.04 -11.49
C LEU A 190 7.88 2.22 -13.02
N ALA A 191 8.06 1.15 -13.78
CA ALA A 191 8.03 1.20 -15.25
C ALA A 191 6.65 1.60 -15.78
N ILE A 192 5.57 1.11 -15.15
CA ILE A 192 4.19 1.52 -15.47
C ILE A 192 4.01 3.02 -15.20
N ILE A 193 4.38 3.51 -14.01
CA ILE A 193 4.25 4.92 -13.62
C ILE A 193 5.09 5.81 -14.55
N ALA A 194 6.34 5.42 -14.85
CA ALA A 194 7.19 6.17 -15.78
C ALA A 194 6.55 6.35 -17.15
N LYS A 195 5.76 5.36 -17.61
CA LYS A 195 5.10 5.40 -18.93
C LYS A 195 3.79 6.18 -18.93
N ILE A 196 2.94 6.03 -17.90
CA ILE A 196 1.63 6.70 -17.85
C ILE A 196 1.66 8.06 -17.12
N GLY A 197 2.72 8.32 -16.36
CA GLY A 197 2.90 9.56 -15.56
C GLY A 197 2.19 9.53 -14.20
N ILE A 198 2.55 10.45 -13.32
CA ILE A 198 1.95 10.61 -11.98
C ILE A 198 0.46 10.98 -11.97
N GLY A 199 -0.09 11.42 -13.10
CA GLY A 199 -1.52 11.71 -13.29
C GLY A 199 -2.24 10.71 -14.17
N GLY A 200 -1.55 9.69 -14.71
CA GLY A 200 -2.12 8.76 -15.67
C GLY A 200 -3.29 7.95 -15.16
N GLY A 201 -3.29 7.62 -13.87
CA GLY A 201 -4.38 6.91 -13.18
C GLY A 201 -5.44 7.82 -12.55
N ALA A 202 -5.32 9.15 -12.70
CA ALA A 202 -6.19 10.11 -12.02
C ALA A 202 -7.68 9.86 -12.33
N GLY A 203 -8.47 9.71 -11.26
CA GLY A 203 -9.90 9.43 -11.36
C GLY A 203 -10.26 8.01 -11.77
N HIS A 204 -9.30 7.09 -11.86
CA HIS A 204 -9.53 5.68 -12.18
C HIS A 204 -9.30 4.74 -10.98
N VAL A 205 -9.99 3.61 -11.01
CA VAL A 205 -9.57 2.37 -10.37
C VAL A 205 -8.85 1.54 -11.42
N ILE A 206 -7.68 1.00 -11.07
CA ILE A 206 -6.86 0.19 -11.98
C ILE A 206 -7.05 -1.29 -11.68
N GLU A 207 -7.45 -2.09 -12.66
CA GLU A 207 -7.38 -3.55 -12.60
C GLU A 207 -6.11 -4.02 -13.30
N PHE A 208 -5.18 -4.61 -12.52
CA PHE A 208 -3.99 -5.24 -13.06
C PHE A 208 -4.29 -6.68 -13.45
N ALA A 209 -3.91 -7.07 -14.68
CA ALA A 209 -4.22 -8.37 -15.25
C ALA A 209 -3.07 -8.89 -16.14
N GLY A 210 -3.20 -10.12 -16.62
CA GLY A 210 -2.24 -10.75 -17.53
C GLY A 210 -1.35 -11.78 -16.85
N SER A 211 -0.60 -12.52 -17.69
CA SER A 211 0.18 -13.68 -17.24
C SER A 211 1.28 -13.33 -16.22
N ALA A 212 1.91 -12.17 -16.39
CA ALA A 212 2.91 -11.70 -15.42
C ALA A 212 2.29 -11.40 -14.06
N ILE A 213 1.09 -10.80 -14.01
CA ILE A 213 0.39 -10.48 -12.77
C ILE A 213 -0.07 -11.76 -12.03
N SER A 214 -0.64 -12.71 -12.77
CA SER A 214 -1.07 -13.99 -12.20
C SER A 214 0.10 -14.80 -11.60
N ALA A 215 1.30 -14.63 -12.13
CA ALA A 215 2.51 -15.30 -11.65
C ALA A 215 3.13 -14.65 -10.39
N LEU A 216 2.67 -13.47 -9.97
CA LEU A 216 3.19 -12.76 -8.80
C LEU A 216 2.75 -13.44 -7.49
N SER A 217 3.64 -13.42 -6.49
CA SER A 217 3.29 -13.71 -5.09
C SER A 217 2.32 -12.66 -4.53
N MET A 218 1.68 -12.95 -3.40
CA MET A 218 0.80 -11.97 -2.76
C MET A 218 1.54 -10.71 -2.35
N GLU A 219 2.77 -10.83 -1.86
CA GLU A 219 3.64 -9.70 -1.48
C GLU A 219 3.92 -8.80 -2.68
N ALA A 220 4.24 -9.39 -3.83
CA ALA A 220 4.46 -8.67 -5.08
C ALA A 220 3.17 -7.98 -5.59
N ARG A 221 2.01 -8.64 -5.47
CA ARG A 221 0.70 -8.05 -5.79
C ARG A 221 0.38 -6.88 -4.86
N MET A 222 0.69 -6.99 -3.57
CA MET A 222 0.52 -5.91 -2.61
C MET A 222 1.39 -4.70 -2.97
N THR A 223 2.65 -4.90 -3.37
CA THR A 223 3.53 -3.83 -3.84
C THR A 223 2.94 -3.11 -5.06
N LEU A 224 2.42 -3.88 -6.03
CA LEU A 224 1.82 -3.33 -7.25
C LEU A 224 0.58 -2.47 -6.94
N CYS A 225 -0.36 -3.00 -6.14
CA CYS A 225 -1.55 -2.28 -5.74
C CYS A 225 -1.23 -1.09 -4.83
N ASN A 226 -0.29 -1.23 -3.89
CA ASN A 226 0.18 -0.17 -3.00
C ASN A 226 0.62 1.07 -3.80
N MET A 227 1.49 0.87 -4.78
CA MET A 227 2.06 1.96 -5.57
C MET A 227 1.16 2.46 -6.71
N SER A 228 -0.03 1.89 -6.92
CA SER A 228 -0.98 2.43 -7.91
C SER A 228 -1.42 3.86 -7.59
N LEU A 229 -1.37 4.24 -6.32
CA LEU A 229 -1.60 5.61 -5.87
C LEU A 229 -0.62 6.60 -6.52
N GLU A 230 0.63 6.20 -6.73
CA GLU A 230 1.70 7.07 -7.22
C GLU A 230 1.50 7.51 -8.68
N CYS A 231 0.62 6.85 -9.41
CA CYS A 231 0.12 7.36 -10.70
C CYS A 231 -1.22 8.10 -10.60
N GLY A 232 -1.67 8.42 -9.38
CA GLY A 232 -2.92 9.16 -9.11
C GLY A 232 -4.18 8.31 -9.11
N ALA A 233 -4.07 6.98 -9.16
CA ALA A 233 -5.23 6.09 -9.12
C ALA A 233 -5.98 6.17 -7.79
N ARG A 234 -7.29 5.93 -7.83
CA ARG A 234 -8.13 5.85 -6.64
C ARG A 234 -7.96 4.52 -5.90
N ALA A 235 -7.73 3.45 -6.63
CA ALA A 235 -7.38 2.13 -6.11
C ALA A 235 -6.69 1.31 -7.21
N GLY A 236 -5.86 0.34 -6.81
CA GLY A 236 -5.35 -0.73 -7.66
C GLY A 236 -5.96 -2.05 -7.21
N MET A 237 -6.34 -2.90 -8.14
CA MET A 237 -7.01 -4.17 -7.85
C MET A 237 -6.41 -5.30 -8.69
N ILE A 238 -6.41 -6.50 -8.13
CA ILE A 238 -6.08 -7.75 -8.82
C ILE A 238 -7.19 -8.74 -8.54
N ALA A 239 -7.71 -9.37 -9.57
CA ALA A 239 -8.73 -10.39 -9.41
C ALA A 239 -8.21 -11.54 -8.53
N PRO A 240 -9.01 -12.02 -7.54
CA PRO A 240 -8.58 -13.09 -6.67
C PRO A 240 -8.46 -14.40 -7.43
N ASP A 241 -7.43 -15.18 -7.10
CA ASP A 241 -7.13 -16.49 -7.71
C ASP A 241 -6.60 -17.47 -6.66
N GLU A 242 -6.10 -18.62 -7.08
CA GLU A 242 -5.60 -19.66 -6.19
C GLU A 242 -4.42 -19.18 -5.31
N THR A 243 -3.60 -18.20 -5.78
CA THR A 243 -2.56 -17.58 -4.98
C THR A 243 -3.16 -16.79 -3.80
N THR A 244 -4.22 -16.04 -4.08
CA THR A 244 -4.97 -15.28 -3.05
C THR A 244 -5.61 -16.23 -2.04
N TYR A 245 -6.26 -17.30 -2.51
CA TYR A 245 -6.94 -18.27 -1.64
C TYR A 245 -5.95 -19.04 -0.76
N ALA A 246 -4.81 -19.46 -1.33
CA ALA A 246 -3.76 -20.12 -0.57
C ALA A 246 -3.17 -19.23 0.53
N TYR A 247 -3.02 -17.92 0.27
CA TYR A 247 -2.57 -16.96 1.28
C TYR A 247 -3.60 -16.82 2.41
N LEU A 248 -4.87 -16.56 2.07
CA LEU A 248 -5.93 -16.33 3.04
C LEU A 248 -6.24 -17.56 3.90
N SER A 249 -6.09 -18.77 3.38
CA SER A 249 -6.39 -20.01 4.13
C SER A 249 -5.62 -20.12 5.46
N ARG A 250 -4.48 -19.47 5.56
CA ARG A 250 -3.60 -19.46 6.73
C ARG A 250 -3.87 -18.30 7.70
N CYS A 251 -4.66 -17.30 7.27
CA CYS A 251 -4.88 -16.09 8.03
C CYS A 251 -5.89 -16.28 9.16
N GLN A 252 -5.72 -15.50 10.24
CA GLN A 252 -6.53 -15.58 11.45
C GLN A 252 -8.00 -15.23 11.21
N PHE A 253 -8.27 -14.14 10.47
CA PHE A 253 -9.61 -13.62 10.21
C PHE A 253 -10.27 -14.19 8.95
N ALA A 254 -9.58 -15.06 8.21
CA ALA A 254 -10.20 -15.74 7.09
C ALA A 254 -11.29 -16.71 7.58
N PRO A 255 -12.39 -16.89 6.83
CA PRO A 255 -13.43 -17.86 7.12
C PRO A 255 -12.86 -19.27 7.33
N LYS A 256 -13.54 -20.12 8.10
CA LYS A 256 -13.11 -21.50 8.37
C LYS A 256 -14.25 -22.49 8.15
N GLY A 257 -13.91 -23.75 7.82
CA GLY A 257 -14.89 -24.81 7.58
C GLY A 257 -15.88 -24.44 6.48
N GLN A 258 -17.17 -24.67 6.70
CA GLN A 258 -18.23 -24.41 5.72
C GLN A 258 -18.25 -22.94 5.25
N ALA A 259 -17.99 -21.97 6.15
CA ALA A 259 -17.91 -20.55 5.77
C ALA A 259 -16.75 -20.27 4.79
N TRP A 260 -15.67 -21.04 4.85
CA TRP A 260 -14.61 -20.97 3.86
C TRP A 260 -15.07 -21.45 2.47
N ASP A 261 -15.80 -22.57 2.41
CA ASP A 261 -16.28 -23.12 1.14
C ASP A 261 -17.29 -22.16 0.47
N GLU A 262 -18.17 -21.55 1.26
CA GLU A 262 -19.11 -20.52 0.80
C GLU A 262 -18.39 -19.27 0.32
N ALA A 263 -17.41 -18.77 1.08
CA ALA A 263 -16.59 -17.64 0.70
C ALA A 263 -15.81 -17.92 -0.59
N LEU A 264 -15.21 -19.09 -0.71
CA LEU A 264 -14.44 -19.49 -1.90
C LEU A 264 -15.33 -19.54 -3.15
N ALA A 265 -16.56 -20.05 -3.04
CA ALA A 265 -17.53 -20.05 -4.14
C ALA A 265 -17.88 -18.61 -4.57
N PHE A 266 -18.08 -17.71 -3.62
CA PHE A 266 -18.32 -16.30 -3.87
C PHE A 266 -17.08 -15.62 -4.50
N TRP A 267 -15.88 -15.81 -3.94
CA TRP A 267 -14.64 -15.18 -4.43
C TRP A 267 -14.33 -15.58 -5.89
N ARG A 268 -14.62 -16.82 -6.28
CA ARG A 268 -14.46 -17.29 -7.66
C ARG A 268 -15.43 -16.63 -8.65
N SER A 269 -16.49 -16.00 -8.19
CA SER A 269 -17.44 -15.26 -9.04
C SER A 269 -17.04 -13.81 -9.30
N LEU A 270 -16.04 -13.28 -8.55
CA LEU A 270 -15.65 -11.87 -8.57
C LEU A 270 -14.81 -11.44 -9.79
N PRO A 271 -13.89 -12.26 -10.37
CA PRO A 271 -13.12 -11.82 -11.51
C PRO A 271 -14.00 -11.20 -12.60
N SER A 272 -13.44 -10.21 -13.30
CA SER A 272 -14.13 -9.53 -14.40
C SER A 272 -14.65 -10.51 -15.44
N ASP A 273 -15.89 -10.30 -15.89
CA ASP A 273 -16.53 -11.16 -16.87
C ASP A 273 -15.82 -11.08 -18.22
N SER A 274 -15.89 -12.16 -19.00
CA SER A 274 -15.44 -12.12 -20.39
C SER A 274 -16.27 -11.09 -21.17
N GLY A 275 -15.59 -10.12 -21.79
CA GLY A 275 -16.24 -9.01 -22.52
C GLY A 275 -16.57 -7.79 -21.63
N ALA A 276 -16.15 -7.75 -20.37
CA ALA A 276 -16.19 -6.52 -19.59
C ALA A 276 -15.35 -5.42 -20.25
N THR A 277 -15.84 -4.18 -20.21
CA THR A 277 -15.19 -3.03 -20.86
C THR A 277 -14.61 -2.08 -19.82
N PHE A 278 -13.51 -1.42 -20.20
CA PHE A 278 -12.81 -0.44 -19.37
C PHE A 278 -12.76 0.90 -20.10
N ASP A 279 -12.70 2.00 -19.34
CA ASP A 279 -12.61 3.36 -19.92
C ASP A 279 -11.22 3.61 -20.54
N ALA A 280 -10.20 2.93 -20.03
CA ALA A 280 -8.83 2.99 -20.56
C ALA A 280 -8.13 1.63 -20.43
N GLU A 281 -7.29 1.30 -21.38
CA GLU A 281 -6.49 0.07 -21.36
C GLU A 281 -5.04 0.34 -21.74
N HIS A 282 -4.11 -0.31 -21.00
CA HIS A 282 -2.68 -0.28 -21.28
C HIS A 282 -2.11 -1.70 -21.31
N HIS A 283 -1.13 -1.92 -22.19
CA HIS A 283 -0.45 -3.19 -22.32
C HIS A 283 1.05 -3.02 -22.13
N PHE A 284 1.63 -3.95 -21.36
CA PHE A 284 3.06 -4.00 -21.07
C PHE A 284 3.59 -5.43 -21.32
N ASP A 285 4.85 -5.51 -21.71
CA ASP A 285 5.60 -6.76 -21.77
C ASP A 285 6.56 -6.81 -20.58
N ALA A 286 6.33 -7.75 -19.66
CA ALA A 286 7.18 -7.96 -18.50
C ALA A 286 8.63 -8.29 -18.86
N GLY A 287 8.86 -8.95 -20.02
CA GLY A 287 10.20 -9.31 -20.46
C GLY A 287 11.07 -8.12 -20.89
N SER A 288 10.46 -6.97 -21.14
CA SER A 288 11.18 -5.74 -21.51
C SER A 288 11.55 -4.85 -20.31
N ILE A 289 11.15 -5.22 -19.10
CA ILE A 289 11.39 -4.40 -17.90
C ILE A 289 12.73 -4.77 -17.29
N GLU A 290 13.52 -3.74 -17.03
CA GLU A 290 14.79 -3.82 -16.29
C GLU A 290 14.61 -3.38 -14.83
N PRO A 291 15.59 -3.61 -13.95
CA PRO A 291 15.60 -2.97 -12.63
C PRO A 291 15.55 -1.45 -12.76
N MET A 292 14.63 -0.81 -12.03
CA MET A 292 14.29 0.61 -12.18
C MET A 292 14.82 1.45 -11.02
N VAL A 293 15.15 2.70 -11.31
CA VAL A 293 15.61 3.69 -10.32
C VAL A 293 14.90 5.01 -10.54
N THR A 294 14.37 5.59 -9.46
CA THR A 294 13.87 6.95 -9.46
C THR A 294 15.04 7.91 -9.21
N TRP A 295 15.29 8.79 -10.17
CA TRP A 295 16.39 9.75 -10.13
C TRP A 295 16.00 11.12 -9.56
N GLY A 296 14.70 11.36 -9.40
CA GLY A 296 14.17 12.66 -8.99
C GLY A 296 13.29 12.57 -7.74
N THR A 297 12.30 13.44 -7.65
CA THR A 297 11.42 13.63 -6.50
C THR A 297 10.03 13.00 -6.67
N ASN A 298 9.73 12.48 -7.87
CA ASN A 298 8.47 11.83 -8.20
C ASN A 298 8.70 10.45 -8.83
N GLN A 299 7.73 9.56 -8.71
CA GLN A 299 7.83 8.18 -9.19
C GLN A 299 7.80 8.05 -10.73
N ASP A 300 7.35 9.06 -11.48
CA ASP A 300 7.47 9.10 -12.94
C ASP A 300 8.87 9.53 -13.43
N GLU A 301 9.70 10.04 -12.50
CA GLU A 301 11.11 10.35 -12.73
C GLU A 301 11.97 9.08 -12.57
N THR A 302 11.55 8.01 -13.25
CA THR A 302 12.15 6.68 -13.17
C THR A 302 12.69 6.25 -14.52
N VAL A 303 13.87 5.62 -14.49
CA VAL A 303 14.54 5.02 -15.65
C VAL A 303 15.21 3.70 -15.25
N PRO A 304 15.58 2.83 -16.23
CA PRO A 304 16.37 1.65 -15.94
C PRO A 304 17.72 2.00 -15.29
N ILE A 305 18.17 1.15 -14.35
CA ILE A 305 19.49 1.31 -13.67
C ILE A 305 20.67 1.28 -14.65
N SER A 306 20.47 0.68 -15.83
CA SER A 306 21.47 0.66 -16.92
C SER A 306 21.62 2.01 -17.65
N GLY A 307 20.67 2.93 -17.42
CA GLY A 307 20.61 4.24 -18.07
C GLY A 307 21.41 5.34 -17.36
N CYS A 308 21.13 6.56 -17.78
CA CYS A 308 21.71 7.78 -17.22
C CYS A 308 20.60 8.70 -16.70
N VAL A 309 20.97 9.63 -15.83
CA VAL A 309 20.11 10.74 -15.39
C VAL A 309 19.66 11.51 -16.64
N PRO A 310 18.35 11.64 -16.91
CA PRO A 310 17.84 12.33 -18.08
C PRO A 310 18.15 13.83 -18.07
N ASP A 311 18.23 14.43 -19.25
CA ASP A 311 18.27 15.88 -19.40
C ASP A 311 16.84 16.43 -19.53
N PRO A 312 16.30 17.16 -18.56
CA PRO A 312 14.95 17.71 -18.64
C PRO A 312 14.76 18.68 -19.80
N ALA A 313 15.82 19.29 -20.31
CA ALA A 313 15.74 20.17 -21.49
C ALA A 313 15.24 19.44 -22.76
N THR A 314 15.38 18.12 -22.80
CA THR A 314 14.92 17.28 -23.92
C THR A 314 13.43 16.92 -23.82
N PHE A 315 12.77 17.16 -22.69
CA PHE A 315 11.36 16.84 -22.52
C PHE A 315 10.47 17.79 -23.35
N THR A 316 9.52 17.24 -24.05
CA THR A 316 8.57 18.01 -24.87
C THR A 316 7.50 18.68 -24.02
N ASP A 317 7.09 18.07 -22.92
CA ASP A 317 6.15 18.61 -21.95
C ASP A 317 6.83 19.66 -21.07
N LEU A 318 6.31 20.89 -21.06
CA LEU A 318 6.92 22.01 -20.36
C LEU A 318 6.86 21.87 -18.84
N ASP A 319 5.77 21.33 -18.31
CA ASP A 319 5.60 21.13 -16.87
C ASP A 319 6.53 20.02 -16.37
N ARG A 320 6.63 18.92 -17.13
CA ARG A 320 7.60 17.85 -16.86
C ARG A 320 9.04 18.35 -16.93
N ARG A 321 9.35 19.24 -17.90
CA ARG A 321 10.67 19.86 -18.02
C ARG A 321 10.99 20.69 -16.79
N ALA A 322 10.05 21.54 -16.33
CA ALA A 322 10.25 22.39 -15.15
C ALA A 322 10.42 21.55 -13.88
N ARG A 323 9.55 20.55 -13.68
CA ARG A 323 9.66 19.63 -12.52
C ARG A 323 10.99 18.88 -12.52
N GLY A 324 11.39 18.32 -13.66
CA GLY A 324 12.64 17.58 -13.78
C GLY A 324 13.88 18.46 -13.48
N ALA A 325 13.88 19.73 -13.94
CA ALA A 325 14.96 20.66 -13.62
C ALA A 325 15.05 20.94 -12.11
N THR A 326 13.91 21.18 -11.46
CA THR A 326 13.84 21.35 -9.99
C THR A 326 14.27 20.08 -9.25
N ALA A 327 13.87 18.90 -9.74
CA ALA A 327 14.27 17.63 -9.15
C ALA A 327 15.78 17.40 -9.22
N LEU A 328 16.41 17.70 -10.36
CA LEU A 328 17.88 17.61 -10.51
C LEU A 328 18.63 18.54 -9.56
N GLU A 329 18.14 19.77 -9.40
CA GLU A 329 18.71 20.74 -8.46
C GLU A 329 18.61 20.22 -7.01
N TYR A 330 17.42 19.73 -6.61
CA TYR A 330 17.18 19.17 -5.28
C TYR A 330 18.03 17.93 -4.99
N MET A 331 18.11 17.00 -5.95
CA MET A 331 18.87 15.75 -5.84
C MET A 331 20.39 15.96 -6.06
N GLN A 332 20.81 17.15 -6.48
CA GLN A 332 22.19 17.47 -6.83
C GLN A 332 22.77 16.52 -7.90
N LEU A 333 21.97 16.17 -8.89
CA LEU A 333 22.34 15.31 -9.99
C LEU A 333 22.58 16.12 -11.27
N SER A 334 23.52 15.65 -12.09
CA SER A 334 23.79 16.24 -13.40
C SER A 334 23.24 15.35 -14.52
N PRO A 335 22.61 15.92 -15.55
CA PRO A 335 22.18 15.18 -16.75
C PRO A 335 23.33 14.37 -17.36
N GLY A 336 23.04 13.19 -17.85
CA GLY A 336 24.02 12.29 -18.47
C GLY A 336 24.86 11.47 -17.49
N THR A 337 24.76 11.69 -16.17
CA THR A 337 25.44 10.86 -15.18
C THR A 337 24.89 9.44 -15.22
N ALA A 338 25.76 8.44 -15.39
CA ALA A 338 25.34 7.05 -15.31
C ALA A 338 24.79 6.71 -13.92
N LEU A 339 23.61 6.11 -13.84
CA LEU A 339 22.94 5.86 -12.53
C LEU A 339 23.78 4.98 -11.61
N LYS A 340 24.56 4.06 -12.17
CA LYS A 340 25.49 3.20 -11.39
C LYS A 340 26.67 3.97 -10.77
N GLU A 341 26.92 5.20 -11.19
CA GLU A 341 27.98 6.07 -10.67
C GLU A 341 27.44 7.09 -9.65
N VAL A 342 26.12 7.18 -9.51
CA VAL A 342 25.50 8.08 -8.52
C VAL A 342 25.89 7.62 -7.12
N ARG A 343 26.45 8.53 -6.34
CA ARG A 343 26.81 8.27 -4.95
C ARG A 343 25.55 8.16 -4.08
N ILE A 344 25.51 7.15 -3.24
CA ILE A 344 24.46 6.94 -2.24
C ILE A 344 24.98 7.33 -0.88
N ASP A 345 24.19 8.10 -0.10
CA ASP A 345 24.56 8.55 1.24
C ASP A 345 23.88 7.76 2.35
N ARG A 346 22.76 7.09 2.07
CA ARG A 346 22.01 6.27 3.04
C ARG A 346 21.22 5.15 2.35
N VAL A 347 21.03 4.05 3.07
CA VAL A 347 20.14 2.94 2.66
C VAL A 347 19.02 2.80 3.68
N PHE A 348 17.79 2.66 3.19
CA PHE A 348 16.62 2.33 3.98
C PHE A 348 15.87 1.16 3.34
N ILE A 349 15.57 0.12 4.13
CA ILE A 349 14.76 -1.03 3.74
C ILE A 349 13.57 -1.09 4.69
N GLY A 350 12.36 -1.05 4.16
CA GLY A 350 11.16 -1.04 4.99
C GLY A 350 9.94 -0.46 4.27
N SER A 351 9.03 0.11 5.02
CA SER A 351 7.74 0.69 4.62
C SER A 351 6.63 -0.34 4.29
N CYS A 352 5.41 0.15 4.08
CA CYS A 352 4.27 -0.70 3.67
C CYS A 352 4.46 -1.34 2.29
N THR A 353 5.30 -0.77 1.44
CA THR A 353 5.57 -1.26 0.09
C THR A 353 6.43 -2.52 0.11
N ASN A 354 7.55 -2.52 0.87
CA ASN A 354 8.56 -3.59 0.87
C ASN A 354 9.16 -3.84 2.27
N GLY A 355 8.33 -4.00 3.27
CA GLY A 355 8.73 -4.36 4.64
C GLY A 355 8.21 -5.72 5.10
N ARG A 356 7.83 -6.63 4.18
CA ARG A 356 7.33 -7.97 4.46
C ARG A 356 8.47 -8.98 4.56
N ILE A 357 8.18 -10.17 5.03
CA ILE A 357 9.24 -11.18 5.27
C ILE A 357 9.98 -11.58 3.99
N GLU A 358 9.28 -11.66 2.86
CA GLU A 358 9.86 -11.98 1.55
C GLU A 358 10.84 -10.89 1.09
N ASP A 359 10.46 -9.62 1.28
CA ASP A 359 11.31 -8.46 0.97
C ASP A 359 12.63 -8.51 1.79
N LEU A 360 12.50 -8.84 3.09
CA LEU A 360 13.66 -8.96 3.98
C LEU A 360 14.55 -10.15 3.64
N ARG A 361 13.97 -11.29 3.24
CA ARG A 361 14.74 -12.45 2.77
C ARG A 361 15.53 -12.12 1.51
N GLU A 362 14.90 -11.45 0.53
CA GLU A 362 15.56 -11.04 -0.69
C GLU A 362 16.70 -10.07 -0.40
N ALA A 363 16.44 -9.01 0.37
CA ALA A 363 17.45 -8.04 0.75
C ALA A 363 18.60 -8.67 1.55
N ALA A 364 18.33 -9.56 2.50
CA ALA A 364 19.34 -10.28 3.26
C ALA A 364 20.25 -11.12 2.36
N SER A 365 19.70 -11.78 1.34
CA SER A 365 20.49 -12.56 0.37
C SER A 365 21.50 -11.71 -0.39
N LEU A 366 21.19 -10.44 -0.64
CA LEU A 366 22.08 -9.52 -1.33
C LEU A 366 23.20 -8.97 -0.45
N VAL A 367 22.95 -8.81 0.86
CA VAL A 367 23.93 -8.21 1.79
C VAL A 367 24.75 -9.24 2.58
N ALA A 368 24.37 -10.52 2.54
CA ALA A 368 25.08 -11.58 3.24
C ALA A 368 26.58 -11.60 2.88
N GLY A 369 27.44 -11.60 3.91
CA GLY A 369 28.89 -11.56 3.77
C GLY A 369 29.48 -10.24 3.25
N ARG A 370 28.67 -9.19 3.13
CA ARG A 370 29.10 -7.85 2.69
C ARG A 370 29.02 -6.85 3.85
N LYS A 371 29.55 -5.66 3.63
CA LYS A 371 29.50 -4.54 4.59
C LYS A 371 28.91 -3.31 3.93
N ALA A 372 27.94 -2.67 4.60
CA ALA A 372 27.43 -1.37 4.21
C ALA A 372 28.57 -0.33 4.26
N ARG A 373 28.63 0.52 3.24
CA ARG A 373 29.62 1.62 3.14
C ARG A 373 29.05 2.96 3.58
N VAL A 374 27.74 3.00 3.80
CA VAL A 374 26.98 4.19 4.22
C VAL A 374 26.02 3.77 5.33
N PRO A 375 25.49 4.69 6.14
CA PRO A 375 24.47 4.38 7.12
C PRO A 375 23.30 3.63 6.49
N ALA A 376 22.90 2.52 7.10
CA ALA A 376 21.89 1.63 6.55
C ALA A 376 20.92 1.17 7.65
N ILE A 377 19.63 1.17 7.35
CA ILE A 377 18.56 0.91 8.30
C ILE A 377 17.59 -0.11 7.70
N VAL A 378 17.16 -1.06 8.52
CA VAL A 378 16.07 -2.01 8.18
C VAL A 378 14.96 -1.88 9.20
N VAL A 379 13.75 -1.67 8.71
CA VAL A 379 12.53 -1.56 9.52
C VAL A 379 11.51 -2.59 9.02
N PRO A 380 11.31 -3.69 9.77
CA PRO A 380 10.25 -4.65 9.46
C PRO A 380 8.87 -4.02 9.44
N GLY A 381 7.96 -4.49 8.60
CA GLY A 381 6.61 -3.91 8.47
C GLY A 381 5.67 -4.21 9.65
N SER A 382 5.93 -5.28 10.41
CA SER A 382 5.15 -5.66 11.59
C SER A 382 6.01 -6.40 12.63
N MET A 383 5.49 -6.50 13.85
CA MET A 383 6.12 -7.34 14.88
C MET A 383 6.09 -8.83 14.52
N SER A 384 5.14 -9.27 13.69
CA SER A 384 5.11 -10.63 13.16
C SER A 384 6.24 -10.87 12.17
N VAL A 385 6.43 -9.95 11.22
CA VAL A 385 7.58 -9.98 10.30
C VAL A 385 8.90 -9.93 11.06
N LYS A 386 9.01 -9.03 12.05
CA LYS A 386 10.22 -8.92 12.88
C LYS A 386 10.58 -10.25 13.55
N ARG A 387 9.61 -10.87 14.23
CA ARG A 387 9.83 -12.17 14.89
C ARG A 387 10.18 -13.28 13.90
N ALA A 388 9.50 -13.32 12.74
CA ALA A 388 9.82 -14.30 11.70
C ALA A 388 11.24 -14.12 11.18
N ALA A 389 11.64 -12.89 10.88
CA ALA A 389 12.99 -12.56 10.42
C ALA A 389 14.07 -12.93 11.46
N GLU A 390 13.83 -12.65 12.74
CA GLU A 390 14.72 -13.01 13.85
C GLU A 390 14.82 -14.55 14.03
N ALA A 391 13.71 -15.26 13.90
CA ALA A 391 13.68 -16.71 13.95
C ALA A 391 14.49 -17.36 12.80
N GLU A 392 14.50 -16.72 11.63
CA GLU A 392 15.29 -17.13 10.46
C GLU A 392 16.74 -16.63 10.51
N GLY A 393 17.10 -15.76 11.47
CA GLY A 393 18.43 -15.17 11.61
C GLY A 393 18.74 -14.05 10.61
N LEU A 394 17.71 -13.48 9.94
CA LEU A 394 17.91 -12.39 8.99
C LEU A 394 18.40 -11.11 9.69
N ASP A 395 17.98 -10.86 10.92
CA ASP A 395 18.45 -9.76 11.76
C ASP A 395 19.98 -9.80 11.90
N ARG A 396 20.56 -10.99 12.14
CA ARG A 396 22.02 -11.17 12.26
C ARG A 396 22.73 -10.85 10.95
N VAL A 397 22.16 -11.29 9.81
CA VAL A 397 22.72 -10.97 8.49
C VAL A 397 22.78 -9.45 8.27
N PHE A 398 21.71 -8.72 8.60
CA PHE A 398 21.70 -7.27 8.47
C PHE A 398 22.64 -6.58 9.46
N ILE A 399 22.65 -6.97 10.73
CA ILE A 399 23.54 -6.41 11.75
C ILE A 399 25.01 -6.68 11.39
N GLU A 400 25.35 -7.89 10.96
CA GLU A 400 26.69 -8.23 10.49
C GLU A 400 27.08 -7.43 9.26
N ALA A 401 26.13 -7.12 8.36
CA ALA A 401 26.37 -6.23 7.23
C ALA A 401 26.47 -4.74 7.62
N GLY A 402 26.23 -4.37 8.89
CA GLY A 402 26.35 -3.00 9.40
C GLY A 402 25.06 -2.19 9.30
N PHE A 403 23.91 -2.83 9.15
CA PHE A 403 22.61 -2.18 9.19
C PHE A 403 22.09 -2.04 10.64
N GLU A 404 21.36 -0.98 10.91
CA GLU A 404 20.55 -0.85 12.11
C GLU A 404 19.27 -1.68 11.96
N TRP A 405 19.06 -2.64 12.85
CA TRP A 405 17.83 -3.44 12.93
C TRP A 405 16.85 -2.79 13.90
N ARG A 406 15.69 -2.31 13.39
CA ARG A 406 14.77 -1.48 14.15
C ARG A 406 13.44 -2.19 14.46
N ALA A 407 12.60 -1.55 15.26
CA ALA A 407 11.21 -1.96 15.48
C ALA A 407 10.30 -1.51 14.34
N PRO A 408 9.13 -2.16 14.14
CA PRO A 408 8.18 -1.83 13.07
C PRO A 408 7.59 -0.43 13.18
N GLY A 409 7.34 0.19 12.02
CA GLY A 409 6.71 1.51 11.86
C GLY A 409 7.00 2.08 10.47
N CYS A 410 6.35 3.19 10.14
CA CYS A 410 6.56 3.86 8.84
C CYS A 410 7.94 4.51 8.73
N SER A 411 8.52 4.98 9.85
CA SER A 411 9.90 5.46 9.93
C SER A 411 10.24 6.50 8.84
N MET A 412 11.31 6.28 8.08
CA MET A 412 11.77 7.19 7.03
C MET A 412 10.72 7.54 5.97
N CYS A 413 9.68 6.72 5.80
CA CYS A 413 8.59 6.99 4.86
C CYS A 413 7.79 8.24 5.28
N THR A 414 7.61 8.46 6.58
CA THR A 414 6.94 9.63 7.15
C THR A 414 7.92 10.72 7.64
N GLY A 415 9.22 10.49 7.46
CA GLY A 415 10.27 11.41 7.89
C GLY A 415 10.56 11.40 9.38
N SER A 416 10.19 10.31 10.10
CA SER A 416 10.35 10.15 11.55
C SER A 416 11.51 9.20 11.93
#